data_20a01ec49049ac8f03148907c0a74eb3
#
_entry.id   20a01ec49049ac8f03148907c0a74eb3
#
_cell.length_a   1.000
_cell.length_b   1.000
_cell.length_c   1.000
_cell.angle_alpha   90.00
_cell.angle_beta   90.00
_cell.angle_gamma   90.00
#
_symmetry.space_group_name_H-M   'P 1'
#
loop_
_entity.id
_entity.type
_entity.pdbx_description
1 polymer ?
#
loop_
_entity_poly.entity_id
_entity_poly.type
_entity_poly.pdbx_seq_one_letter_code
_entity_poly.pdbx_strand_id
1 'polypeptide(L)'
;MKELYFLDETFYWGRSGKRATVIEAECELTQSVRPDELRKAVVSALRVHRNFRARPVIVGRRFFVEDSEAEQVMVVSEADGLPRNVGTKETGGLMLYVSYGEHRFTLHVFHGLGDMRSICGFLGTVLKFYCQAGGDSLPAADSIDTFPCHEHILGGGAPGAPEGKFVPQEHDIFHLSEELFSTTTTRQHIIDIDVPIAPLLAFARESGSSVVPALNAVIGRAIRQRYD
;
A
#
# COMPACT_ATOMS: atom_id res chain seq x y z
N MET A 1 11.17 -10.61 17.64
CA MET A 1 11.83 -9.66 16.72
C MET A 1 12.43 -10.46 15.57
N LYS A 2 12.12 -10.11 14.33
CA LYS A 2 12.57 -10.81 13.13
C LYS A 2 13.29 -9.82 12.21
N GLU A 3 14.40 -10.23 11.60
CA GLU A 3 15.17 -9.40 10.68
C GLU A 3 14.43 -9.31 9.33
N LEU A 4 14.38 -8.10 8.75
CA LEU A 4 13.78 -7.85 7.44
C LEU A 4 14.72 -8.25 6.31
N TYR A 5 14.15 -8.72 5.22
CA TYR A 5 14.90 -8.94 3.99
C TYR A 5 15.19 -7.63 3.25
N PHE A 6 16.23 -7.64 2.44
CA PHE A 6 16.71 -6.48 1.67
C PHE A 6 15.62 -5.76 0.85
N LEU A 7 14.70 -6.49 0.23
CA LEU A 7 13.61 -5.87 -0.55
C LEU A 7 12.65 -5.06 0.34
N ASP A 8 12.35 -5.59 1.52
CA ASP A 8 11.50 -4.89 2.49
C ASP A 8 12.24 -3.69 3.08
N GLU A 9 13.56 -3.82 3.30
CA GLU A 9 14.40 -2.72 3.78
C GLU A 9 14.39 -1.53 2.84
N THR A 10 14.29 -1.74 1.52
CA THR A 10 14.30 -0.66 0.52
C THR A 10 13.21 0.38 0.79
N PHE A 11 12.01 -0.05 1.18
CA PHE A 11 10.93 0.85 1.55
C PHE A 11 11.22 1.62 2.84
N TYR A 12 11.93 0.99 3.79
CA TYR A 12 12.28 1.63 5.06
C TYR A 12 13.43 2.63 4.90
N TRP A 13 14.40 2.35 4.03
CA TRP A 13 15.50 3.29 3.72
C TRP A 13 14.99 4.54 3.02
N GLY A 14 14.00 4.42 2.12
CA GLY A 14 13.36 5.54 1.46
C GLY A 14 12.47 6.40 2.37
N ARG A 15 12.24 5.94 3.61
CA ARG A 15 11.41 6.64 4.58
C ARG A 15 12.16 7.81 5.20
N SER A 16 11.70 9.02 4.94
CA SER A 16 12.12 10.20 5.69
C SER A 16 10.98 10.65 6.61
N GLY A 17 11.29 11.44 7.64
CA GLY A 17 10.25 12.05 8.49
C GLY A 17 9.23 12.92 7.73
N LYS A 18 9.49 13.16 6.44
CA LYS A 18 8.62 13.96 5.56
C LYS A 18 7.90 13.11 4.49
N ARG A 19 8.34 11.87 4.25
CA ARG A 19 7.80 11.00 3.19
C ARG A 19 7.84 9.55 3.65
N ALA A 20 6.67 8.94 3.77
CA ALA A 20 6.53 7.50 3.74
C ALA A 20 5.79 7.14 2.46
N THR A 21 6.16 6.05 1.82
CA THR A 21 5.36 5.49 0.73
C THR A 21 4.14 4.82 1.34
N VAL A 22 3.03 5.52 1.34
CA VAL A 22 1.75 5.05 1.88
C VAL A 22 0.84 4.71 0.70
N ILE A 23 0.23 3.54 0.75
CA ILE A 23 -0.86 3.16 -0.15
C ILE A 23 -2.16 3.49 0.57
N GLU A 24 -3.04 4.18 -0.11
CA GLU A 24 -4.37 4.52 0.36
C GLU A 24 -5.39 3.64 -0.38
N ALA A 25 -6.22 2.93 0.39
CA ALA A 25 -7.31 2.14 -0.14
C ALA A 25 -8.62 2.65 0.47
N GLU A 26 -9.39 3.35 -0.35
CA GLU A 26 -10.66 3.94 0.03
C GLU A 26 -11.82 3.00 -0.25
N CYS A 27 -12.81 3.02 0.63
CA CYS A 27 -14.07 2.31 0.47
C CYS A 27 -15.24 3.27 0.72
N GLU A 28 -16.09 3.43 -0.28
CA GLU A 28 -17.34 4.17 -0.16
C GLU A 28 -18.48 3.25 0.31
N LEU A 29 -19.32 3.79 1.19
CA LEU A 29 -20.45 3.09 1.77
C LEU A 29 -21.76 3.81 1.40
N THR A 30 -22.83 3.05 1.22
CA THR A 30 -24.17 3.60 0.99
C THR A 30 -24.81 4.15 2.26
N GLN A 31 -24.30 3.75 3.42
CA GLN A 31 -24.76 4.17 4.74
C GLN A 31 -23.65 4.94 5.46
N SER A 32 -24.01 5.74 6.45
CA SER A 32 -23.03 6.43 7.27
C SER A 32 -22.13 5.45 8.02
N VAL A 33 -20.84 5.77 8.09
CA VAL A 33 -19.86 4.97 8.80
C VAL A 33 -20.24 4.89 10.29
N ARG A 34 -20.14 3.69 10.84
CA ARG A 34 -20.30 3.39 12.27
C ARG A 34 -18.91 3.22 12.88
N PRO A 35 -18.37 4.25 13.54
CA PRO A 35 -16.95 4.25 13.96
C PRO A 35 -16.55 3.10 14.89
N ASP A 36 -17.42 2.77 15.84
CA ASP A 36 -17.14 1.69 16.79
C ASP A 36 -17.10 0.32 16.14
N GLU A 37 -18.01 0.06 15.19
CA GLU A 37 -18.01 -1.16 14.39
C GLU A 37 -16.82 -1.21 13.45
N LEU A 38 -16.46 -0.09 12.84
CA LEU A 38 -15.27 0.00 11.99
C LEU A 38 -14.03 -0.33 12.81
N ARG A 39 -13.87 0.23 13.98
CA ARG A 39 -12.74 -0.05 14.88
C ARG A 39 -12.68 -1.55 15.24
N LYS A 40 -13.79 -2.15 15.63
CA LYS A 40 -13.86 -3.58 15.94
C LYS A 40 -13.51 -4.44 14.73
N ALA A 41 -14.00 -4.07 13.55
CA ALA A 41 -13.72 -4.77 12.30
C ALA A 41 -12.22 -4.72 11.95
N VAL A 42 -11.60 -3.55 12.03
CA VAL A 42 -10.16 -3.37 11.78
C VAL A 42 -9.33 -4.20 12.77
N VAL A 43 -9.64 -4.15 14.06
CA VAL A 43 -8.96 -4.96 15.08
C VAL A 43 -9.09 -6.47 14.76
N SER A 44 -10.29 -6.92 14.38
CA SER A 44 -10.52 -8.32 14.01
C SER A 44 -9.74 -8.72 12.76
N ALA A 45 -9.70 -7.85 11.75
CA ALA A 45 -8.92 -8.06 10.54
C ALA A 45 -7.40 -8.13 10.83
N LEU A 46 -6.89 -7.27 11.71
CA LEU A 46 -5.49 -7.28 12.14
C LEU A 46 -5.10 -8.55 12.90
N ARG A 47 -6.03 -9.19 13.58
CA ARG A 47 -5.78 -10.49 14.22
C ARG A 47 -5.63 -11.62 13.20
N VAL A 48 -6.31 -11.52 12.04
CA VAL A 48 -6.19 -12.45 10.92
C VAL A 48 -4.93 -12.15 10.11
N HIS A 49 -4.70 -10.90 9.77
CA HIS A 49 -3.59 -10.45 8.90
C HIS A 49 -2.45 -9.85 9.75
N ARG A 50 -1.69 -10.72 10.40
CA ARG A 50 -0.66 -10.32 11.37
C ARG A 50 0.47 -9.46 10.78
N ASN A 51 0.77 -9.60 9.48
CA ASN A 51 1.77 -8.78 8.80
C ASN A 51 1.47 -7.28 8.89
N PHE A 52 0.18 -6.90 8.89
CA PHE A 52 -0.22 -5.49 9.02
C PHE A 52 -0.04 -4.91 10.43
N ARG A 53 0.26 -5.74 11.42
CA ARG A 53 0.64 -5.31 12.77
C ARG A 53 2.15 -5.13 12.94
N ALA A 54 2.92 -5.42 11.91
CA ALA A 54 4.36 -5.34 11.96
C ALA A 54 4.83 -3.89 12.22
N ARG A 55 5.66 -3.71 13.24
CA ARG A 55 6.30 -2.45 13.57
C ARG A 55 7.79 -2.55 13.33
N PRO A 56 8.39 -1.65 12.55
CA PRO A 56 9.82 -1.68 12.31
C PRO A 56 10.59 -1.22 13.55
N VAL A 57 11.66 -1.93 13.85
CA VAL A 57 12.61 -1.59 14.89
C VAL A 57 14.00 -1.56 14.28
N ILE A 58 14.74 -0.48 14.53
CA ILE A 58 16.10 -0.32 14.04
C ILE A 58 17.06 -0.67 15.16
N VAL A 59 17.92 -1.66 14.94
CA VAL A 59 19.00 -2.02 15.86
C VAL A 59 20.33 -1.87 15.14
N GLY A 60 21.09 -0.84 15.52
CA GLY A 60 22.31 -0.46 14.80
C GLY A 60 21.99 0.00 13.38
N ARG A 61 22.41 -0.80 12.39
CA ARG A 61 22.16 -0.55 10.95
C ARG A 61 21.18 -1.54 10.30
N ARG A 62 20.54 -2.38 11.10
CA ARG A 62 19.63 -3.43 10.62
C ARG A 62 18.20 -3.13 11.01
N PHE A 63 17.29 -3.54 10.14
CA PHE A 63 15.86 -3.44 10.36
C PHE A 63 15.31 -4.78 10.85
N PHE A 64 14.49 -4.69 11.88
CA PHE A 64 13.75 -5.82 12.44
C PHE A 64 12.28 -5.45 12.48
N VAL A 65 11.42 -6.44 12.61
CA VAL A 65 10.00 -6.25 12.87
C VAL A 65 9.60 -6.89 14.19
N GLU A 66 8.74 -6.17 14.88
CA GLU A 66 8.02 -6.63 16.06
C GLU A 66 6.55 -6.73 15.73
N ASP A 67 5.86 -7.68 16.34
CA ASP A 67 4.40 -7.79 16.30
C ASP A 67 3.81 -6.81 17.32
N SER A 68 2.81 -6.04 16.92
CA SER A 68 2.09 -5.12 17.79
C SER A 68 0.71 -5.64 18.12
N GLU A 69 0.10 -5.11 19.19
CA GLU A 69 -1.28 -5.45 19.52
C GLU A 69 -2.24 -4.80 18.53
N ALA A 70 -3.23 -5.58 18.07
CA ALA A 70 -4.21 -5.12 17.10
C ALA A 70 -5.03 -3.93 17.60
N GLU A 71 -5.26 -3.87 18.93
CA GLU A 71 -6.02 -2.84 19.62
C GLU A 71 -5.37 -1.45 19.57
N GLN A 72 -4.08 -1.38 19.27
CA GLN A 72 -3.33 -0.13 19.16
C GLN A 72 -3.64 0.63 17.87
N VAL A 73 -4.38 0.02 16.94
CA VAL A 73 -4.69 0.67 15.66
C VAL A 73 -5.48 1.97 15.88
N MET A 74 -5.04 3.01 15.20
CA MET A 74 -5.74 4.28 15.16
C MET A 74 -6.87 4.23 14.13
N VAL A 75 -8.07 4.56 14.57
CA VAL A 75 -9.22 4.84 13.70
C VAL A 75 -9.68 6.25 14.04
N VAL A 76 -9.59 7.17 13.09
CA VAL A 76 -9.73 8.61 13.32
C VAL A 76 -10.71 9.23 12.33
N SER A 77 -11.51 10.19 12.80
CA SER A 77 -12.36 10.98 11.92
C SER A 77 -11.51 11.94 11.06
N GLU A 78 -11.85 12.08 9.79
CA GLU A 78 -11.22 13.07 8.91
C GLU A 78 -11.39 14.51 9.45
N ALA A 79 -12.49 14.76 10.18
CA ALA A 79 -12.77 16.05 10.79
C ALA A 79 -11.82 16.41 11.95
N ASP A 80 -11.23 15.39 12.60
CA ASP A 80 -10.29 15.59 13.72
C ASP A 80 -8.85 15.84 13.25
N GLY A 81 -8.62 15.75 11.94
CA GLY A 81 -7.31 15.85 11.33
C GLY A 81 -6.58 14.51 11.24
N LEU A 82 -5.85 14.32 10.17
CA LEU A 82 -5.17 13.07 9.89
C LEU A 82 -3.71 13.09 10.37
N PRO A 83 -3.18 11.94 10.82
CA PRO A 83 -1.77 11.80 11.09
C PRO A 83 -0.93 12.20 9.86
N ARG A 84 0.16 12.91 10.09
CA ARG A 84 1.05 13.34 8.99
C ARG A 84 1.79 12.17 8.34
N ASN A 85 1.95 11.07 9.09
CA ASN A 85 2.71 9.92 8.62
C ASN A 85 2.41 8.69 9.47
N VAL A 86 2.62 7.50 8.90
CA VAL A 86 2.53 6.22 9.60
C VAL A 86 3.81 5.91 10.38
N GLY A 87 3.74 5.05 11.38
CA GLY A 87 4.87 4.62 12.19
C GLY A 87 5.47 5.73 13.06
N THR A 88 4.67 6.72 13.40
CA THR A 88 5.02 7.83 14.29
C THR A 88 4.37 7.66 15.66
N LYS A 89 4.66 8.59 16.58
CA LYS A 89 3.94 8.62 17.87
C LYS A 89 2.45 8.85 17.68
N GLU A 90 2.06 9.59 16.64
CA GLU A 90 0.65 9.85 16.31
C GLU A 90 -0.12 8.56 16.02
N THR A 91 0.52 7.59 15.33
CA THR A 91 -0.10 6.30 15.02
C THR A 91 0.27 5.18 16.02
N GLY A 92 0.77 5.53 17.20
CA GLY A 92 1.23 4.54 18.19
C GLY A 92 2.40 3.67 17.71
N GLY A 93 3.14 4.12 16.69
CA GLY A 93 4.23 3.39 16.05
C GLY A 93 3.77 2.38 15.00
N LEU A 94 2.45 2.18 14.81
CA LEU A 94 1.93 1.31 13.77
C LEU A 94 2.14 1.91 12.38
N MET A 95 2.42 1.03 11.43
CA MET A 95 2.69 1.38 10.04
C MET A 95 1.41 1.48 9.21
N LEU A 96 0.27 1.57 9.86
CA LEU A 96 -1.03 1.84 9.26
C LEU A 96 -1.92 2.60 10.24
N TYR A 97 -2.91 3.29 9.69
CA TYR A 97 -4.09 3.79 10.40
C TYR A 97 -5.30 3.79 9.47
N VAL A 98 -6.47 4.02 10.02
CA VAL A 98 -7.72 4.11 9.24
C VAL A 98 -8.35 5.46 9.51
N SER A 99 -8.72 6.18 8.46
CA SER A 99 -9.54 7.37 8.55
C SER A 99 -10.96 7.10 8.09
N TYR A 100 -11.92 7.89 8.57
CA TYR A 100 -13.29 7.80 8.09
C TYR A 100 -13.94 9.18 7.99
N GLY A 101 -14.76 9.33 6.94
CA GLY A 101 -15.74 10.40 6.76
C GLY A 101 -17.15 9.89 7.01
N GLU A 102 -18.15 10.61 6.50
CA GLU A 102 -19.55 10.24 6.70
C GLU A 102 -19.92 8.93 5.99
N HIS A 103 -19.52 8.77 4.73
CA HIS A 103 -19.88 7.64 3.88
C HIS A 103 -18.67 6.90 3.31
N ARG A 104 -17.50 7.08 3.87
CA ARG A 104 -16.28 6.41 3.40
C ARG A 104 -15.33 6.15 4.54
N PHE A 105 -14.45 5.19 4.34
CA PHE A 105 -13.26 5.04 5.15
C PHE A 105 -12.06 4.68 4.28
N THR A 106 -10.87 5.05 4.73
CA THR A 106 -9.63 4.86 4.00
C THR A 106 -8.60 4.15 4.87
N LEU A 107 -8.04 3.07 4.34
CA LEU A 107 -6.86 2.43 4.92
C LEU A 107 -5.61 3.18 4.43
N HIS A 108 -4.82 3.71 5.33
CA HIS A 108 -3.52 4.30 5.05
C HIS A 108 -2.44 3.32 5.49
N VAL A 109 -1.79 2.66 4.54
CA VAL A 109 -0.88 1.53 4.82
C VAL A 109 0.49 1.81 4.25
N PHE A 110 1.52 1.69 5.06
CA PHE A 110 2.90 1.74 4.58
C PHE A 110 3.17 0.63 3.58
N HIS A 111 3.72 0.96 2.41
CA HIS A 111 3.93 0.01 1.32
C HIS A 111 4.84 -1.18 1.68
N GLY A 112 5.72 -1.00 2.67
CA GLY A 112 6.56 -2.09 3.16
C GLY A 112 5.81 -3.19 3.95
N LEU A 113 4.51 -3.00 4.24
CA LEU A 113 3.66 -4.04 4.86
C LEU A 113 2.99 -4.97 3.82
N GLY A 114 2.90 -4.51 2.58
CA GLY A 114 2.28 -5.27 1.49
C GLY A 114 2.04 -4.42 0.25
N ASP A 115 1.78 -5.08 -0.84
CA ASP A 115 1.37 -4.48 -2.10
C ASP A 115 -0.15 -4.19 -2.11
N MET A 116 -0.64 -3.55 -3.18
CA MET A 116 -2.06 -3.23 -3.33
C MET A 116 -2.95 -4.49 -3.24
N ARG A 117 -2.51 -5.63 -3.77
CA ARG A 117 -3.28 -6.88 -3.72
C ARG A 117 -3.46 -7.36 -2.28
N SER A 118 -2.40 -7.35 -1.49
CA SER A 118 -2.44 -7.69 -0.06
C SER A 118 -3.33 -6.73 0.72
N ILE A 119 -3.27 -5.43 0.39
CA ILE A 119 -4.08 -4.40 1.03
C ILE A 119 -5.56 -4.55 0.66
N CYS A 120 -5.89 -4.88 -0.58
CA CYS A 120 -7.27 -5.20 -0.99
C CYS A 120 -7.81 -6.45 -0.27
N GLY A 121 -6.98 -7.47 -0.05
CA GLY A 121 -7.35 -8.64 0.75
C GLY A 121 -7.63 -8.27 2.21
N PHE A 122 -6.81 -7.41 2.78
CA PHE A 122 -7.02 -6.88 4.13
C PHE A 122 -8.31 -6.04 4.20
N LEU A 123 -8.52 -5.12 3.24
CA LEU A 123 -9.74 -4.32 3.14
C LEU A 123 -10.98 -5.20 3.05
N GLY A 124 -10.97 -6.25 2.22
CA GLY A 124 -12.07 -7.21 2.11
C GLY A 124 -12.37 -7.90 3.46
N THR A 125 -11.34 -8.21 4.24
CA THR A 125 -11.52 -8.79 5.58
C THR A 125 -12.09 -7.77 6.56
N VAL A 126 -11.66 -6.50 6.50
CA VAL A 126 -12.26 -5.41 7.29
C VAL A 126 -13.74 -5.26 6.96
N LEU A 127 -14.09 -5.19 5.68
CA LEU A 127 -15.48 -5.08 5.23
C LEU A 127 -16.34 -6.25 5.72
N LYS A 128 -15.82 -7.47 5.63
CA LYS A 128 -16.52 -8.65 6.15
C LYS A 128 -16.87 -8.51 7.63
N PHE A 129 -15.91 -8.14 8.47
CA PHE A 129 -16.17 -7.97 9.89
C PHE A 129 -17.05 -6.75 10.18
N TYR A 130 -16.92 -5.68 9.39
CA TYR A 130 -17.73 -4.49 9.53
C TYR A 130 -19.22 -4.76 9.25
N CYS A 131 -19.54 -5.44 8.16
CA CYS A 131 -20.90 -5.83 7.82
C CYS A 131 -21.48 -6.81 8.87
N GLN A 132 -20.70 -7.79 9.31
CA GLN A 132 -21.12 -8.71 10.36
C GLN A 132 -21.45 -8.01 11.68
N ALA A 133 -20.66 -7.02 12.08
CA ALA A 133 -20.90 -6.23 13.30
C ALA A 133 -22.18 -5.38 13.19
N GLY A 134 -22.53 -4.93 12.00
CA GLY A 134 -23.73 -4.18 11.71
C GLY A 134 -25.01 -5.02 11.57
N GLY A 135 -24.89 -6.34 11.61
CA GLY A 135 -26.02 -7.24 11.34
C GLY A 135 -26.40 -7.34 9.86
N ASP A 136 -25.57 -6.76 8.97
CA ASP A 136 -25.80 -6.82 7.53
C ASP A 136 -25.48 -8.24 7.01
N SER A 137 -26.41 -8.84 6.28
CA SER A 137 -26.12 -10.06 5.54
C SER A 137 -25.24 -9.71 4.36
N LEU A 138 -23.97 -10.12 4.40
CA LEU A 138 -23.17 -10.14 3.18
C LEU A 138 -23.86 -11.03 2.15
N PRO A 139 -24.00 -10.59 0.89
CA PRO A 139 -24.25 -11.55 -0.17
C PRO A 139 -23.23 -12.66 -0.02
N ALA A 140 -23.63 -13.91 -0.21
CA ALA A 140 -22.73 -15.06 -0.17
C ALA A 140 -21.66 -14.85 -1.28
N ALA A 141 -20.70 -14.00 -1.00
CA ALA A 141 -19.51 -13.92 -1.80
C ALA A 141 -18.76 -15.22 -1.50
N ASP A 142 -18.80 -16.10 -2.47
CA ASP A 142 -17.88 -17.21 -2.54
C ASP A 142 -16.49 -16.64 -2.22
N SER A 143 -16.01 -17.02 -1.02
CA SER A 143 -14.66 -16.71 -0.56
C SER A 143 -14.13 -15.34 -1.01
N ILE A 144 -14.26 -14.35 -0.13
CA ILE A 144 -13.18 -13.35 -0.11
C ILE A 144 -11.94 -14.23 0.13
N ASP A 145 -11.20 -14.47 -0.96
CA ASP A 145 -9.94 -15.15 -0.88
C ASP A 145 -9.14 -14.37 0.16
N THR A 146 -9.17 -14.85 1.38
CA THR A 146 -8.15 -14.49 2.34
C THR A 146 -6.89 -15.05 1.71
N PHE A 147 -6.27 -14.26 0.83
CA PHE A 147 -4.96 -14.62 0.33
C PHE A 147 -4.14 -14.93 1.56
N PRO A 148 -3.70 -16.18 1.73
CA PRO A 148 -2.83 -16.48 2.84
C PRO A 148 -1.71 -15.47 2.71
N CYS A 149 -1.64 -14.57 3.66
CA CYS A 149 -0.52 -13.67 3.78
C CYS A 149 0.67 -14.60 3.77
N HIS A 150 1.44 -14.56 2.70
CA HIS A 150 2.51 -15.51 2.53
C HIS A 150 3.42 -15.34 3.75
N GLU A 151 3.33 -16.26 4.69
CA GLU A 151 4.32 -16.41 5.75
C GLU A 151 5.74 -16.46 5.16
N HIS A 152 5.83 -16.76 3.87
CA HIS A 152 7.04 -16.73 3.07
C HIS A 152 7.71 -15.35 2.94
N ILE A 153 6.98 -14.25 2.95
CA ILE A 153 7.60 -12.90 2.92
C ILE A 153 8.30 -12.61 4.25
N LEU A 154 7.77 -13.15 5.35
CA LEU A 154 8.34 -12.95 6.68
C LEU A 154 9.20 -14.13 7.16
N GLY A 155 9.36 -15.21 6.41
CA GLY A 155 9.89 -16.44 7.02
C GLY A 155 10.76 -17.37 6.26
N GLY A 156 10.85 -17.34 5.02
CA GLY A 156 11.69 -18.25 4.29
C GLY A 156 12.42 -17.52 3.17
N GLY A 157 13.73 -17.59 3.12
CA GLY A 157 14.44 -17.27 1.90
C GLY A 157 13.77 -18.02 0.76
N ALA A 158 13.47 -17.34 -0.35
CA ALA A 158 12.94 -18.01 -1.52
C ALA A 158 13.85 -19.20 -1.85
N PRO A 159 13.35 -20.43 -1.92
CA PRO A 159 14.18 -21.56 -2.32
C PRO A 159 14.70 -21.26 -3.73
N GLY A 160 15.99 -21.06 -3.89
CA GLY A 160 16.60 -20.83 -5.17
C GLY A 160 16.83 -19.36 -5.57
N ALA A 161 16.88 -18.44 -4.62
CA ALA A 161 17.49 -17.15 -4.93
C ALA A 161 18.90 -17.40 -5.49
N PRO A 162 19.20 -17.02 -6.74
CA PRO A 162 20.51 -17.28 -7.31
C PRO A 162 21.55 -16.61 -6.42
N GLU A 163 22.54 -17.39 -5.96
CA GLU A 163 23.75 -16.87 -5.33
C GLU A 163 24.58 -16.11 -6.38
N GLY A 164 24.01 -15.05 -6.93
CA GLY A 164 24.68 -14.17 -7.88
C GLY A 164 24.91 -12.81 -7.23
N LYS A 165 26.13 -12.33 -7.27
CA LYS A 165 26.38 -10.93 -7.00
C LYS A 165 25.52 -10.11 -7.95
N PHE A 166 24.59 -9.33 -7.42
CA PHE A 166 23.89 -8.32 -8.20
C PHE A 166 24.96 -7.38 -8.78
N VAL A 167 25.17 -7.48 -10.07
CA VAL A 167 25.99 -6.51 -10.81
C VAL A 167 24.98 -5.47 -11.33
N PRO A 168 25.02 -4.23 -10.83
CA PRO A 168 24.20 -3.17 -11.39
C PRO A 168 24.58 -3.06 -12.87
N GLN A 169 23.61 -3.32 -13.74
CA GLN A 169 23.76 -2.93 -15.14
C GLN A 169 23.56 -1.42 -15.20
N GLU A 170 24.56 -0.70 -15.63
CA GLU A 170 24.39 0.70 -16.01
C GLU A 170 23.46 0.71 -17.23
N HIS A 171 22.19 0.97 -16.97
CA HIS A 171 21.25 1.28 -18.03
C HIS A 171 21.35 2.78 -18.29
N ASP A 172 21.37 3.12 -19.57
CA ASP A 172 21.19 4.52 -19.99
C ASP A 172 19.75 4.93 -19.64
N ILE A 173 19.59 5.44 -18.42
CA ILE A 173 18.29 5.84 -17.86
C ILE A 173 18.08 7.30 -18.21
N PHE A 174 16.96 7.60 -18.85
CA PHE A 174 16.54 8.97 -19.06
C PHE A 174 16.34 9.67 -17.72
N HIS A 175 17.12 10.70 -17.46
CA HIS A 175 17.00 11.53 -16.27
C HIS A 175 16.29 12.84 -16.65
N LEU A 176 15.19 13.12 -15.98
CA LEU A 176 14.62 14.47 -16.01
C LEU A 176 15.62 15.43 -15.32
N SER A 177 15.81 16.60 -15.88
CA SER A 177 16.72 17.59 -15.30
C SER A 177 16.31 17.96 -13.87
N GLU A 178 17.29 18.22 -13.00
CA GLU A 178 17.02 18.58 -11.60
C GLU A 178 16.16 19.84 -11.49
N GLU A 179 16.21 20.73 -12.47
CA GLU A 179 15.39 21.93 -12.53
C GLU A 179 13.89 21.63 -12.55
N LEU A 180 13.47 20.49 -13.14
CA LEU A 180 12.08 20.05 -13.13
C LEU A 180 11.61 19.55 -11.77
N PHE A 181 12.56 19.21 -10.88
CA PHE A 181 12.26 18.75 -9.52
C PHE A 181 12.45 19.82 -8.46
N SER A 182 12.95 20.99 -8.81
CA SER A 182 13.13 22.12 -7.89
C SER A 182 11.80 22.80 -7.52
N THR A 183 10.76 22.00 -7.29
CA THR A 183 9.49 22.55 -6.85
C THR A 183 9.59 22.92 -5.38
N THR A 184 9.50 24.20 -5.11
CA THR A 184 9.33 24.76 -3.76
C THR A 184 7.94 24.49 -3.19
N THR A 185 7.07 23.82 -3.94
CA THR A 185 5.70 23.54 -3.52
C THR A 185 5.63 22.21 -2.80
N THR A 186 5.07 22.21 -1.59
CA THR A 186 4.72 21.03 -0.83
C THR A 186 3.36 20.43 -1.25
N ARG A 187 2.73 21.00 -2.29
CA ARG A 187 1.44 20.52 -2.81
C ARG A 187 1.65 19.30 -3.68
N GLN A 188 0.99 18.22 -3.31
CA GLN A 188 0.79 17.05 -4.15
C GLN A 188 -0.32 17.35 -5.16
N HIS A 189 -0.08 17.07 -6.43
CA HIS A 189 -1.11 17.14 -7.46
C HIS A 189 -1.42 15.71 -7.90
N ILE A 190 -2.69 15.35 -7.83
CA ILE A 190 -3.22 14.09 -8.35
C ILE A 190 -3.85 14.42 -9.69
N ILE A 191 -3.47 13.68 -10.72
CA ILE A 191 -4.06 13.77 -12.06
C ILE A 191 -4.67 12.40 -12.36
N ASP A 192 -5.98 12.36 -12.45
CA ASP A 192 -6.71 11.18 -12.86
C ASP A 192 -6.98 11.25 -14.37
N ILE A 193 -6.67 10.17 -15.07
CA ILE A 193 -6.88 10.05 -16.52
C ILE A 193 -7.67 8.78 -16.79
N ASP A 194 -8.88 8.94 -17.28
CA ASP A 194 -9.70 7.84 -17.74
C ASP A 194 -9.29 7.41 -19.15
N VAL A 195 -8.86 6.18 -19.27
CA VAL A 195 -8.49 5.58 -20.57
C VAL A 195 -9.46 4.45 -20.91
N PRO A 196 -10.15 4.52 -22.07
CA PRO A 196 -11.03 3.45 -22.50
C PRO A 196 -10.24 2.13 -22.63
N ILE A 197 -10.66 1.09 -21.92
CA ILE A 197 -9.94 -0.18 -21.84
C ILE A 197 -9.89 -0.92 -23.19
N ALA A 198 -10.95 -0.85 -24.00
CA ALA A 198 -11.04 -1.62 -25.23
C ALA A 198 -9.98 -1.20 -26.28
N PRO A 199 -9.81 0.09 -26.62
CA PRO A 199 -8.70 0.53 -27.49
C PRO A 199 -7.33 0.20 -26.92
N LEU A 200 -7.12 0.30 -25.62
CA LEU A 200 -5.86 -0.02 -24.98
C LEU A 200 -5.51 -1.51 -25.10
N LEU A 201 -6.50 -2.37 -24.92
CA LEU A 201 -6.34 -3.82 -25.12
C LEU A 201 -6.07 -4.17 -26.59
N ALA A 202 -6.73 -3.51 -27.55
CA ALA A 202 -6.47 -3.70 -28.96
C ALA A 202 -5.01 -3.31 -29.31
N PHE A 203 -4.59 -2.13 -28.88
CA PHE A 203 -3.22 -1.66 -29.08
C PHE A 203 -2.17 -2.61 -28.48
N ALA A 204 -2.39 -3.09 -27.26
CA ALA A 204 -1.49 -4.03 -26.60
C ALA A 204 -1.36 -5.35 -27.40
N ARG A 205 -2.50 -5.89 -27.89
CA ARG A 205 -2.51 -7.12 -28.71
C ARG A 205 -1.82 -6.93 -30.04
N GLU A 206 -2.08 -5.83 -30.75
CA GLU A 206 -1.43 -5.49 -32.03
C GLU A 206 0.10 -5.33 -31.86
N SER A 207 0.52 -4.83 -30.70
CA SER A 207 1.94 -4.67 -30.35
C SER A 207 2.58 -5.96 -29.82
N GLY A 208 1.86 -7.08 -29.75
CA GLY A 208 2.36 -8.34 -29.17
C GLY A 208 2.72 -8.23 -27.70
N SER A 209 2.05 -7.33 -26.95
CA SER A 209 2.39 -6.96 -25.59
C SER A 209 1.18 -7.10 -24.64
N SER A 210 1.41 -6.97 -23.35
CA SER A 210 0.34 -6.77 -22.38
C SER A 210 0.08 -5.28 -22.14
N VAL A 211 -1.02 -4.97 -21.45
CA VAL A 211 -1.47 -3.58 -21.25
C VAL A 211 -0.41 -2.69 -20.59
N VAL A 212 0.23 -3.18 -19.52
CA VAL A 212 1.19 -2.37 -18.73
C VAL A 212 2.42 -1.98 -19.54
N PRO A 213 3.15 -2.90 -20.22
CA PRO A 213 4.25 -2.53 -21.09
C PRO A 213 3.83 -1.62 -22.26
N ALA A 214 2.65 -1.86 -22.85
CA ALA A 214 2.14 -0.99 -23.91
C ALA A 214 1.90 0.43 -23.43
N LEU A 215 1.28 0.60 -22.25
CA LEU A 215 1.07 1.90 -21.62
C LEU A 215 2.39 2.58 -21.28
N ASN A 216 3.35 1.86 -20.69
CA ASN A 216 4.67 2.39 -20.38
C ASN A 216 5.41 2.87 -21.63
N ALA A 217 5.29 2.15 -22.76
CA ALA A 217 5.89 2.57 -24.03
C ALA A 217 5.28 3.89 -24.54
N VAL A 218 3.95 4.04 -24.43
CA VAL A 218 3.26 5.29 -24.80
C VAL A 218 3.71 6.46 -23.92
N ILE A 219 3.74 6.25 -22.59
CA ILE A 219 4.19 7.26 -21.63
C ILE A 219 5.66 7.64 -21.91
N GLY A 220 6.54 6.66 -22.08
CA GLY A 220 7.95 6.90 -22.37
C GLY A 220 8.14 7.70 -23.67
N ARG A 221 7.35 7.38 -24.71
CA ARG A 221 7.37 8.15 -25.96
C ARG A 221 6.89 9.59 -25.75
N ALA A 222 5.83 9.79 -24.98
CA ALA A 222 5.32 11.13 -24.70
C ALA A 222 6.33 11.99 -23.90
N ILE A 223 7.00 11.39 -22.93
CA ILE A 223 8.07 12.04 -22.15
C ILE A 223 9.21 12.46 -23.11
N ARG A 224 9.69 11.53 -23.93
CA ARG A 224 10.76 11.81 -24.89
C ARG A 224 10.37 12.96 -25.85
N GLN A 225 9.17 12.94 -26.43
CA GLN A 225 8.68 14.01 -27.31
C GLN A 225 8.58 15.37 -26.65
N ARG A 226 8.47 15.41 -25.32
CA ARG A 226 8.32 16.65 -24.56
C ARG A 226 9.66 17.24 -24.13
N TYR A 227 10.67 16.40 -23.88
CA TYR A 227 11.92 16.76 -23.21
C TYR A 227 13.20 16.49 -24.03
N ASP A 228 13.12 15.82 -25.19
CA ASP A 228 14.15 15.77 -26.21
C ASP A 228 13.93 16.95 -27.22
#